data_2ccba4e23c74400e95ffb475c03905c6
#
_entry.id   2ccba4e23c74400e95ffb475c03905c6
#
_cell.length_a   1.000
_cell.length_b   1.000
_cell.length_c   1.000
_cell.angle_alpha   90.00
_cell.angle_beta   90.00
_cell.angle_gamma   90.00
#
_symmetry.space_group_name_H-M   'P 1'
#
loop_
_entity.id
_entity.type
_entity.pdbx_description
1 polymer ?
#
loop_
_entity_poly.entity_id
_entity_poly.type
_entity_poly.pdbx_seq_one_letter_code
_entity_poly.pdbx_strand_id
1 'polypeptide(L)'
;MSETRNFPHAMLREIYEQPEALAATMARYAPAGSLDPAAFSSVAEALRGRQRIVIAASGSSRHAGLAGEIMLEDYAGLAVDVEYSSEYMYRSTHTLHDPGVIVISQSGETADTLAALREAKARGLKTVAITNKADSSMAREADASLPTLAGREVAVPATKSFTTQLSVLYVLTLFLARLGGRMTAQTVSTHCEQMERLPQQIERNLPRWESEIESIATRLRDARTFLYLGRAIHYAIAREGALKLKESAYVQAEGLPAGELKHGPNALVSPEAPLVMLATRDRNDPDSTLRYEKTLALMRDMHTQGAEILSIHIEGDDEAAALSRYSIAVPAVDEFLLPMLEVIPLQLLAYFIATQRGVNVDAPRNLVKAVVRE
;
A
#
# COMPACT_ATOMS: atom_id res chain seq x y z
N MET A 1 -16.70 -22.20 -14.48
CA MET A 1 -17.11 -22.69 -13.15
C MET A 1 -15.81 -23.03 -12.45
N SER A 2 -15.24 -22.11 -11.63
CA SER A 2 -14.06 -22.42 -10.82
C SER A 2 -14.52 -23.34 -9.67
N GLU A 3 -13.95 -24.54 -9.64
CA GLU A 3 -13.98 -25.33 -8.40
C GLU A 3 -13.55 -24.40 -7.25
N THR A 4 -14.37 -24.32 -6.21
CA THR A 4 -14.09 -23.49 -5.05
C THR A 4 -12.83 -24.02 -4.38
N ARG A 5 -11.69 -23.37 -4.65
CA ARG A 5 -10.41 -23.70 -4.01
C ARG A 5 -10.60 -23.64 -2.49
N ASN A 6 -10.27 -24.72 -1.81
CA ASN A 6 -10.23 -24.74 -0.34
C ASN A 6 -8.89 -24.13 0.13
N PHE A 7 -8.95 -23.00 0.81
CA PHE A 7 -7.80 -22.32 1.37
C PHE A 7 -7.56 -22.76 2.82
N PRO A 8 -6.31 -23.11 3.20
CA PRO A 8 -5.99 -23.54 4.56
C PRO A 8 -6.12 -22.41 5.60
N HIS A 9 -5.97 -21.14 5.18
CA HIS A 9 -6.01 -19.96 6.03
C HIS A 9 -6.81 -18.83 5.40
N ALA A 10 -7.42 -18.00 6.23
CA ALA A 10 -8.15 -16.81 5.79
C ALA A 10 -7.21 -15.82 5.08
N MET A 11 -5.98 -15.62 5.59
CA MET A 11 -5.01 -14.72 4.97
C MET A 11 -4.73 -15.06 3.51
N LEU A 12 -4.48 -16.33 3.18
CA LEU A 12 -4.24 -16.74 1.79
C LEU A 12 -5.49 -16.55 0.92
N ARG A 13 -6.66 -16.90 1.44
CA ARG A 13 -7.93 -16.65 0.75
C ARG A 13 -8.11 -15.17 0.44
N GLU A 14 -7.86 -14.29 1.41
CA GLU A 14 -8.01 -12.85 1.29
C GLU A 14 -6.97 -12.22 0.35
N ILE A 15 -5.78 -12.82 0.21
CA ILE A 15 -4.83 -12.48 -0.86
C ILE A 15 -5.44 -12.79 -2.24
N TYR A 16 -6.11 -13.93 -2.38
CA TYR A 16 -6.78 -14.33 -3.62
C TYR A 16 -8.08 -13.56 -3.91
N GLU A 17 -8.70 -12.95 -2.91
CA GLU A 17 -9.89 -12.10 -3.05
C GLU A 17 -9.55 -10.67 -3.50
N GLN A 18 -8.27 -10.28 -3.60
CA GLN A 18 -7.85 -8.92 -4.00
C GLN A 18 -8.35 -8.51 -5.39
N PRO A 19 -8.34 -9.36 -6.44
CA PRO A 19 -8.90 -9.01 -7.74
C PRO A 19 -10.38 -8.61 -7.66
N GLU A 20 -11.19 -9.39 -6.94
CA GLU A 20 -12.62 -9.11 -6.75
C GLU A 20 -12.85 -7.82 -5.97
N ALA A 21 -12.09 -7.61 -4.90
CA ALA A 21 -12.17 -6.41 -4.06
C ALA A 21 -11.80 -5.13 -4.84
N LEU A 22 -10.76 -5.19 -5.68
CA LEU A 22 -10.36 -4.10 -6.56
C LEU A 22 -11.44 -3.81 -7.61
N ALA A 23 -11.98 -4.85 -8.25
CA ALA A 23 -13.05 -4.71 -9.24
C ALA A 23 -14.32 -4.06 -8.62
N ALA A 24 -14.71 -4.48 -7.42
CA ALA A 24 -15.83 -3.89 -6.70
C ALA A 24 -15.60 -2.40 -6.37
N THR A 25 -14.37 -2.06 -5.96
CA THR A 25 -13.98 -0.67 -5.67
C THR A 25 -14.05 0.17 -6.96
N MET A 26 -13.52 -0.34 -8.07
CA MET A 26 -13.57 0.34 -9.36
C MET A 26 -15.00 0.54 -9.86
N ALA A 27 -15.84 -0.48 -9.76
CA ALA A 27 -17.25 -0.38 -10.15
C ALA A 27 -18.01 0.73 -9.38
N ARG A 28 -17.56 1.08 -8.18
CA ARG A 28 -18.13 2.16 -7.38
C ARG A 28 -17.67 3.54 -7.81
N TYR A 29 -16.39 3.71 -8.12
CA TYR A 29 -15.76 5.03 -8.29
C TYR A 29 -15.46 5.41 -9.73
N ALA A 30 -15.24 4.41 -10.59
CA ALA A 30 -14.91 4.61 -11.99
C ALA A 30 -15.56 3.52 -12.87
N PRO A 31 -16.90 3.44 -12.88
CA PRO A 31 -17.61 2.46 -13.71
C PRO A 31 -17.27 2.66 -15.20
N ALA A 32 -17.03 1.55 -15.90
CA ALA A 32 -16.71 1.55 -17.32
C ALA A 32 -15.52 2.48 -17.70
N GLY A 33 -14.47 2.51 -16.85
CA GLY A 33 -13.26 3.27 -17.13
C GLY A 33 -13.41 4.79 -17.02
N SER A 34 -14.47 5.29 -16.38
CA SER A 34 -14.69 6.73 -16.21
C SER A 34 -15.08 7.07 -14.79
N LEU A 35 -14.43 8.10 -14.18
CA LEU A 35 -14.78 8.53 -12.84
C LEU A 35 -16.28 8.92 -12.75
N ASP A 36 -16.92 8.44 -11.68
CA ASP A 36 -18.26 8.91 -11.30
C ASP A 36 -18.14 10.14 -10.37
N PRO A 37 -18.38 11.37 -10.85
CA PRO A 37 -18.26 12.56 -10.01
C PRO A 37 -19.24 12.56 -8.84
N ALA A 38 -20.37 11.85 -8.93
CA ALA A 38 -21.35 11.78 -7.87
C ALA A 38 -20.82 11.00 -6.65
N ALA A 39 -19.94 10.04 -6.87
CA ALA A 39 -19.29 9.27 -5.80
C ALA A 39 -18.36 10.14 -4.92
N PHE A 40 -17.92 11.30 -5.43
CA PHE A 40 -16.99 12.21 -4.75
C PHE A 40 -17.63 13.55 -4.34
N SER A 41 -18.94 13.74 -4.50
CA SER A 41 -19.60 15.04 -4.27
C SER A 41 -19.36 15.59 -2.86
N SER A 42 -19.51 14.77 -1.83
CA SER A 42 -19.27 15.16 -0.44
C SER A 42 -17.78 15.46 -0.17
N VAL A 43 -16.86 14.72 -0.81
CA VAL A 43 -15.42 14.98 -0.71
C VAL A 43 -15.04 16.29 -1.38
N ALA A 44 -15.61 16.56 -2.57
CA ALA A 44 -15.40 17.83 -3.27
C ALA A 44 -15.84 19.02 -2.42
N GLU A 45 -16.93 18.88 -1.66
CA GLU A 45 -17.38 19.90 -0.72
C GLU A 45 -16.44 20.04 0.48
N ALA A 46 -16.08 18.92 1.12
CA ALA A 46 -15.22 18.90 2.29
C ALA A 46 -13.81 19.46 1.99
N LEU A 47 -13.25 19.16 0.82
CA LEU A 47 -11.88 19.55 0.45
C LEU A 47 -11.82 20.79 -0.45
N ARG A 48 -12.94 21.50 -0.66
CA ARG A 48 -13.02 22.68 -1.54
C ARG A 48 -12.02 23.76 -1.14
N GLY A 49 -11.16 24.15 -2.10
CA GLY A 49 -10.20 25.25 -1.95
C GLY A 49 -9.00 24.93 -1.06
N ARG A 50 -8.89 23.71 -0.53
CA ARG A 50 -7.76 23.30 0.30
C ARG A 50 -6.56 22.96 -0.56
N GLN A 51 -5.40 23.52 -0.19
CA GLN A 51 -4.11 23.27 -0.85
C GLN A 51 -3.24 22.30 -0.05
N ARG A 52 -3.69 21.94 1.16
CA ARG A 52 -2.97 21.05 2.04
C ARG A 52 -3.89 19.99 2.60
N ILE A 53 -3.37 18.76 2.66
CA ILE A 53 -4.04 17.59 3.24
C ILE A 53 -3.15 17.04 4.35
N VAL A 54 -3.78 16.62 5.44
CA VAL A 54 -3.14 15.78 6.47
C VAL A 54 -3.81 14.42 6.43
N ILE A 55 -3.03 13.37 6.26
CA ILE A 55 -3.51 11.98 6.33
C ILE A 55 -3.14 11.43 7.71
N ALA A 56 -4.12 11.09 8.54
CA ALA A 56 -3.90 10.46 9.84
C ALA A 56 -4.35 9.00 9.82
N ALA A 57 -3.43 8.09 10.07
CA ALA A 57 -3.68 6.65 10.04
C ALA A 57 -2.68 5.86 10.90
N SER A 58 -2.95 4.57 11.12
CA SER A 58 -2.08 3.65 11.87
C SER A 58 -1.77 2.40 11.05
N GLY A 59 -0.62 1.77 11.30
CA GLY A 59 -0.23 0.49 10.68
C GLY A 59 -0.27 0.51 9.15
N SER A 60 -0.85 -0.53 8.55
CA SER A 60 -1.00 -0.67 7.09
C SER A 60 -1.73 0.51 6.46
N SER A 61 -2.78 1.04 7.12
CA SER A 61 -3.50 2.21 6.61
C SER A 61 -2.62 3.45 6.51
N ARG A 62 -1.63 3.61 7.41
CA ARG A 62 -0.64 4.69 7.30
C ARG A 62 0.30 4.46 6.13
N HIS A 63 0.69 3.22 5.84
CA HIS A 63 1.50 2.93 4.66
C HIS A 63 0.73 3.20 3.36
N ALA A 64 -0.58 2.92 3.32
CA ALA A 64 -1.43 3.37 2.21
C ALA A 64 -1.45 4.91 2.11
N GLY A 65 -1.53 5.60 3.25
CA GLY A 65 -1.42 7.06 3.33
C GLY A 65 -0.11 7.60 2.74
N LEU A 66 1.04 6.97 3.04
CA LEU A 66 2.35 7.36 2.46
C LEU A 66 2.39 7.19 0.94
N ALA A 67 1.74 6.17 0.39
CA ALA A 67 1.59 6.05 -1.06
C ALA A 67 0.65 7.14 -1.61
N GLY A 68 -0.45 7.40 -0.91
CA GLY A 68 -1.41 8.46 -1.26
C GLY A 68 -0.82 9.87 -1.21
N GLU A 69 0.13 10.14 -0.30
CA GLU A 69 0.92 11.37 -0.25
C GLU A 69 1.57 11.66 -1.60
N ILE A 70 2.39 10.73 -2.08
CA ILE A 70 3.08 10.87 -3.37
C ILE A 70 2.09 11.05 -4.53
N MET A 71 1.01 10.24 -4.56
CA MET A 71 -0.02 10.35 -5.59
C MET A 71 -0.67 11.73 -5.61
N LEU A 72 -1.08 12.25 -4.44
CA LEU A 72 -1.76 13.54 -4.30
C LEU A 72 -0.83 14.72 -4.61
N GLU A 73 0.43 14.64 -4.23
CA GLU A 73 1.43 15.66 -4.53
C GLU A 73 1.72 15.73 -6.01
N ASP A 74 2.06 14.60 -6.63
CA ASP A 74 2.50 14.56 -8.04
C ASP A 74 1.33 14.85 -9.01
N TYR A 75 0.16 14.25 -8.81
CA TYR A 75 -0.95 14.38 -9.73
C TYR A 75 -1.90 15.54 -9.42
N ALA A 76 -2.25 15.72 -8.14
CA ALA A 76 -3.20 16.76 -7.75
C ALA A 76 -2.52 18.08 -7.32
N GLY A 77 -1.20 18.07 -7.07
CA GLY A 77 -0.41 19.25 -6.67
C GLY A 77 -0.80 19.80 -5.32
N LEU A 78 -1.22 18.93 -4.43
CA LEU A 78 -1.56 19.26 -3.06
C LEU A 78 -0.34 19.02 -2.15
N ALA A 79 -0.12 19.87 -1.17
CA ALA A 79 0.86 19.58 -0.12
C ALA A 79 0.26 18.55 0.84
N VAL A 80 0.96 17.44 1.11
CA VAL A 80 0.44 16.36 1.96
C VAL A 80 1.40 16.03 3.09
N ASP A 81 0.87 15.81 4.28
CA ASP A 81 1.61 15.28 5.43
C ASP A 81 0.94 13.99 5.91
N VAL A 82 1.71 12.95 6.20
CA VAL A 82 1.20 11.69 6.75
C VAL A 82 1.62 11.49 8.19
N GLU A 83 0.65 11.58 9.08
CA GLU A 83 0.84 11.50 10.52
C GLU A 83 0.47 10.11 11.07
N TYR A 84 1.10 9.72 12.16
CA TYR A 84 0.58 8.64 12.99
C TYR A 84 -0.67 9.13 13.71
N SER A 85 -1.77 8.39 13.65
CA SER A 85 -3.00 8.75 14.37
C SER A 85 -2.77 8.90 15.87
N SER A 86 -1.95 8.03 16.45
CA SER A 86 -1.55 8.07 17.87
C SER A 86 -0.81 9.35 18.27
N GLU A 87 -0.14 10.03 17.33
CA GLU A 87 0.64 11.23 17.57
C GLU A 87 -0.12 12.52 17.21
N TYR A 88 -1.16 12.42 16.40
CA TYR A 88 -1.87 13.56 15.82
C TYR A 88 -2.40 14.54 16.88
N MET A 89 -2.98 14.00 17.97
CA MET A 89 -3.58 14.81 19.03
C MET A 89 -2.53 15.48 19.95
N TYR A 90 -1.30 14.97 19.98
CA TYR A 90 -0.22 15.53 20.83
C TYR A 90 0.59 16.62 20.14
N ARG A 91 0.36 16.85 18.84
CA ARG A 91 1.07 17.87 18.08
C ARG A 91 0.27 19.16 18.04
N SER A 92 0.96 20.28 18.31
CA SER A 92 0.40 21.61 18.09
C SER A 92 0.44 21.94 16.61
N THR A 93 -0.74 21.92 15.97
CA THR A 93 -0.89 22.21 14.53
C THR A 93 -1.38 23.64 14.26
N HIS A 94 -1.15 24.56 15.21
CA HIS A 94 -1.60 25.97 15.09
C HIS A 94 -1.05 26.71 13.87
N THR A 95 0.00 26.17 13.24
CA THR A 95 0.62 26.74 12.05
C THR A 95 0.02 26.23 10.73
N LEU A 96 -0.88 25.25 10.78
CA LEU A 96 -1.50 24.69 9.59
C LEU A 96 -2.72 25.53 9.21
N HIS A 97 -2.63 26.22 8.09
CA HIS A 97 -3.75 26.99 7.52
C HIS A 97 -4.80 26.04 6.94
N ASP A 98 -5.87 25.78 7.70
CA ASP A 98 -7.09 25.06 7.28
C ASP A 98 -6.86 23.85 6.33
N PRO A 99 -6.08 22.82 6.72
CA PRO A 99 -5.90 21.64 5.90
C PRO A 99 -7.18 20.81 5.85
N GLY A 100 -7.37 20.04 4.77
CA GLY A 100 -8.29 18.91 4.79
C GLY A 100 -7.65 17.75 5.57
N VAL A 101 -8.42 17.01 6.36
CA VAL A 101 -7.93 15.86 7.11
C VAL A 101 -8.54 14.57 6.55
N ILE A 102 -7.71 13.66 6.09
CA ILE A 102 -8.13 12.33 5.65
C ILE A 102 -7.74 11.33 6.73
N VAL A 103 -8.70 10.56 7.23
CA VAL A 103 -8.46 9.46 8.17
C VAL A 103 -8.68 8.12 7.49
N ILE A 104 -7.77 7.16 7.68
CA ILE A 104 -7.83 5.86 7.01
C ILE A 104 -7.84 4.74 8.04
N SER A 105 -8.84 3.85 8.00
CA SER A 105 -8.92 2.65 8.83
C SER A 105 -9.79 1.59 8.18
N GLN A 106 -9.32 0.35 8.13
CA GLN A 106 -10.13 -0.77 7.61
C GLN A 106 -11.45 -0.93 8.39
N SER A 107 -11.38 -0.92 9.72
CA SER A 107 -12.57 -1.12 10.57
C SER A 107 -13.42 0.13 10.74
N GLY A 108 -12.80 1.33 10.59
CA GLY A 108 -13.42 2.59 10.96
C GLY A 108 -13.72 2.74 12.46
N GLU A 109 -13.14 1.86 13.31
CA GLU A 109 -13.31 1.83 14.76
C GLU A 109 -11.98 1.87 15.52
N THR A 110 -10.85 2.08 14.83
CA THR A 110 -9.53 2.17 15.47
C THR A 110 -9.49 3.37 16.39
N ALA A 111 -9.19 3.15 17.67
CA ALA A 111 -9.27 4.17 18.73
C ALA A 111 -8.48 5.43 18.40
N ASP A 112 -7.17 5.29 18.12
CA ASP A 112 -6.31 6.43 17.76
C ASP A 112 -6.81 7.20 16.53
N THR A 113 -7.31 6.48 15.52
CA THR A 113 -7.79 7.12 14.28
C THR A 113 -9.11 7.87 14.50
N LEU A 114 -9.99 7.33 15.35
CA LEU A 114 -11.19 8.05 15.80
C LEU A 114 -10.84 9.28 16.65
N ALA A 115 -9.84 9.16 17.53
CA ALA A 115 -9.38 10.30 18.32
C ALA A 115 -8.81 11.40 17.41
N ALA A 116 -8.00 11.05 16.42
CA ALA A 116 -7.47 12.00 15.43
C ALA A 116 -8.60 12.69 14.63
N LEU A 117 -9.61 11.94 14.18
CA LEU A 117 -10.80 12.49 13.52
C LEU A 117 -11.53 13.50 14.39
N ARG A 118 -11.81 13.14 15.64
CA ARG A 118 -12.52 13.98 16.60
C ARG A 118 -11.75 15.25 16.94
N GLU A 119 -10.43 15.13 17.10
CA GLU A 119 -9.54 16.26 17.32
C GLU A 119 -9.53 17.21 16.12
N ALA A 120 -9.44 16.69 14.89
CA ALA A 120 -9.53 17.51 13.68
C ALA A 120 -10.85 18.28 13.64
N LYS A 121 -11.98 17.64 13.95
CA LYS A 121 -13.29 18.26 14.00
C LYS A 121 -13.40 19.32 15.12
N ALA A 122 -12.84 19.03 16.30
CA ALA A 122 -12.81 20.00 17.40
C ALA A 122 -12.04 21.28 17.05
N ARG A 123 -11.03 21.15 16.15
CA ARG A 123 -10.29 22.29 15.58
C ARG A 123 -11.03 22.97 14.41
N GLY A 124 -12.24 22.53 14.03
CA GLY A 124 -13.02 23.08 12.94
C GLY A 124 -12.57 22.65 11.54
N LEU A 125 -11.66 21.66 11.44
CA LEU A 125 -11.14 21.18 10.17
C LEU A 125 -12.15 20.26 9.48
N LYS A 126 -12.15 20.27 8.15
CA LYS A 126 -12.96 19.35 7.35
C LYS A 126 -12.30 18.00 7.20
N THR A 127 -13.10 16.94 7.28
CA THR A 127 -12.64 15.57 7.45
C THR A 127 -13.22 14.64 6.40
N VAL A 128 -12.39 13.72 5.91
CA VAL A 128 -12.78 12.64 5.00
C VAL A 128 -12.34 11.31 5.61
N ALA A 129 -13.24 10.34 5.69
CA ALA A 129 -12.92 8.99 6.15
C ALA A 129 -12.78 8.02 4.97
N ILE A 130 -11.69 7.25 4.92
CA ILE A 130 -11.55 6.09 4.03
C ILE A 130 -11.64 4.84 4.89
N THR A 131 -12.70 4.04 4.71
CA THR A 131 -12.97 2.87 5.55
C THR A 131 -13.71 1.77 4.79
N ASN A 132 -13.53 0.51 5.22
CA ASN A 132 -14.22 -0.63 4.61
C ASN A 132 -15.64 -0.84 5.19
N LYS A 133 -15.98 -0.14 6.27
CA LYS A 133 -17.31 -0.22 6.92
C LYS A 133 -18.04 1.11 6.81
N ALA A 134 -19.01 1.16 5.91
CA ALA A 134 -19.81 2.36 5.67
C ALA A 134 -20.66 2.81 6.87
N ASP A 135 -20.93 1.90 7.82
CA ASP A 135 -21.67 2.11 9.05
C ASP A 135 -20.78 2.31 10.29
N SER A 136 -19.46 2.46 10.10
CA SER A 136 -18.52 2.67 11.20
C SER A 136 -18.67 4.06 11.83
N SER A 137 -18.10 4.21 13.04
CA SER A 137 -18.04 5.50 13.73
C SER A 137 -17.31 6.56 12.91
N MET A 138 -16.17 6.21 12.29
CA MET A 138 -15.45 7.12 11.40
C MET A 138 -16.30 7.61 10.21
N ALA A 139 -17.02 6.67 9.55
CA ALA A 139 -17.85 7.01 8.40
C ALA A 139 -19.03 7.94 8.78
N ARG A 140 -19.60 7.76 9.98
CA ARG A 140 -20.69 8.59 10.47
C ARG A 140 -20.23 9.97 10.98
N GLU A 141 -19.03 10.04 11.58
CA GLU A 141 -18.55 11.26 12.22
C GLU A 141 -17.81 12.20 11.25
N ALA A 142 -17.21 11.68 10.18
CA ALA A 142 -16.53 12.50 9.17
C ALA A 142 -17.50 13.35 8.32
N ASP A 143 -17.00 14.47 7.75
CA ASP A 143 -17.79 15.30 6.83
C ASP A 143 -18.07 14.59 5.50
N ALA A 144 -17.17 13.67 5.09
CA ALA A 144 -17.35 12.81 3.92
C ALA A 144 -16.73 11.43 4.18
N SER A 145 -17.24 10.40 3.46
CA SER A 145 -16.71 9.03 3.59
C SER A 145 -16.59 8.34 2.24
N LEU A 146 -15.48 7.62 2.04
CA LEU A 146 -15.17 6.81 0.87
C LEU A 146 -15.00 5.35 1.29
N PRO A 147 -15.98 4.47 1.05
CA PRO A 147 -15.86 3.04 1.34
C PRO A 147 -14.89 2.32 0.39
N THR A 148 -14.07 1.40 0.92
CA THR A 148 -13.06 0.67 0.14
C THR A 148 -13.58 -0.62 -0.52
N LEU A 149 -14.75 -1.11 -0.13
CA LEU A 149 -15.43 -2.27 -0.70
C LEU A 149 -14.60 -3.58 -0.73
N ALA A 150 -13.66 -3.73 0.22
CA ALA A 150 -12.85 -4.94 0.33
C ALA A 150 -13.64 -6.19 0.79
N GLY A 151 -14.91 -6.04 1.12
CA GLY A 151 -15.68 -7.10 1.73
C GLY A 151 -15.19 -7.43 3.16
N ARG A 152 -15.62 -8.59 3.70
CA ARG A 152 -15.20 -9.01 5.04
C ARG A 152 -13.76 -9.53 5.02
N GLU A 153 -12.89 -8.94 5.83
CA GLU A 153 -11.53 -9.37 6.07
C GLU A 153 -11.39 -9.90 7.50
N VAL A 154 -10.96 -11.16 7.66
CA VAL A 154 -10.95 -11.92 8.91
C VAL A 154 -9.55 -12.06 9.48
N ALA A 155 -8.56 -12.36 8.65
CA ALA A 155 -7.17 -12.46 9.07
C ALA A 155 -6.71 -11.15 9.71
N VAL A 156 -5.94 -11.23 10.80
CA VAL A 156 -5.43 -10.04 11.49
C VAL A 156 -4.53 -9.20 10.60
N PRO A 157 -3.54 -9.77 9.88
CA PRO A 157 -2.75 -9.01 8.92
C PRO A 157 -3.61 -8.51 7.76
N ALA A 158 -3.54 -7.21 7.48
CA ALA A 158 -4.28 -6.61 6.37
C ALA A 158 -3.71 -7.06 5.01
N THR A 159 -4.59 -7.40 4.08
CA THR A 159 -4.26 -7.77 2.69
C THR A 159 -5.12 -7.00 1.71
N LYS A 160 -6.32 -7.49 1.40
CA LYS A 160 -7.25 -6.84 0.44
C LYS A 160 -7.74 -5.47 0.90
N SER A 161 -7.84 -5.24 2.22
CA SER A 161 -8.17 -3.90 2.72
C SER A 161 -7.09 -2.87 2.41
N PHE A 162 -5.82 -3.26 2.44
CA PHE A 162 -4.70 -2.39 2.07
C PHE A 162 -4.72 -2.04 0.57
N THR A 163 -4.86 -3.04 -0.30
CA THR A 163 -4.91 -2.80 -1.76
C THR A 163 -6.13 -1.96 -2.17
N THR A 164 -7.28 -2.15 -1.52
CA THR A 164 -8.44 -1.30 -1.79
C THR A 164 -8.30 0.10 -1.21
N GLN A 165 -7.55 0.32 -0.12
CA GLN A 165 -7.19 1.67 0.34
C GLN A 165 -6.32 2.39 -0.69
N LEU A 166 -5.30 1.72 -1.25
CA LEU A 166 -4.49 2.27 -2.36
C LEU A 166 -5.36 2.64 -3.56
N SER A 167 -6.29 1.75 -3.91
CA SER A 167 -7.24 1.95 -5.01
C SER A 167 -8.10 3.20 -4.81
N VAL A 168 -8.67 3.38 -3.61
CA VAL A 168 -9.49 4.57 -3.29
C VAL A 168 -8.65 5.84 -3.28
N LEU A 169 -7.43 5.80 -2.75
CA LEU A 169 -6.49 6.93 -2.79
C LEU A 169 -6.12 7.31 -4.21
N TYR A 170 -5.91 6.33 -5.09
CA TYR A 170 -5.62 6.58 -6.50
C TYR A 170 -6.79 7.27 -7.22
N VAL A 171 -8.01 6.74 -7.13
CA VAL A 171 -9.18 7.36 -7.78
C VAL A 171 -9.53 8.72 -7.16
N LEU A 172 -9.33 8.90 -5.86
CA LEU A 172 -9.46 10.20 -5.18
C LEU A 172 -8.44 11.22 -5.75
N THR A 173 -7.21 10.79 -5.96
CA THR A 173 -6.16 11.61 -6.56
C THR A 173 -6.52 12.04 -7.98
N LEU A 174 -6.99 11.11 -8.82
CA LEU A 174 -7.44 11.41 -10.18
C LEU A 174 -8.61 12.40 -10.17
N PHE A 175 -9.56 12.21 -9.25
CA PHE A 175 -10.69 13.12 -9.08
C PHE A 175 -10.24 14.54 -8.69
N LEU A 176 -9.36 14.66 -7.69
CA LEU A 176 -8.84 15.96 -7.24
C LEU A 176 -7.95 16.63 -8.30
N ALA A 177 -7.12 15.87 -9.01
CA ALA A 177 -6.33 16.37 -10.13
C ALA A 177 -7.23 16.92 -11.27
N ARG A 178 -8.32 16.23 -11.57
CA ARG A 178 -9.32 16.70 -12.55
C ARG A 178 -10.04 17.94 -12.07
N LEU A 179 -10.47 17.95 -10.81
CA LEU A 179 -11.16 19.10 -10.19
C LEU A 179 -10.28 20.34 -10.14
N GLY A 180 -8.99 20.16 -9.83
CA GLY A 180 -7.96 21.21 -9.81
C GLY A 180 -7.45 21.64 -11.20
N GLY A 181 -7.96 21.05 -12.29
CA GLY A 181 -7.55 21.37 -13.66
C GLY A 181 -6.16 20.88 -14.06
N ARG A 182 -5.54 20.01 -13.27
CA ARG A 182 -4.23 19.44 -13.55
C ARG A 182 -4.25 18.28 -14.53
N MET A 183 -5.37 17.58 -14.64
CA MET A 183 -5.60 16.52 -15.61
C MET A 183 -6.82 16.79 -16.48
N THR A 184 -6.73 16.42 -17.75
CA THR A 184 -7.88 16.42 -18.66
C THR A 184 -8.81 15.25 -18.37
N ALA A 185 -10.05 15.30 -18.82
CA ALA A 185 -10.97 14.16 -18.70
C ALA A 185 -10.44 12.93 -19.43
N GLN A 186 -9.79 13.11 -20.58
CA GLN A 186 -9.19 12.02 -21.37
C GLN A 186 -8.03 11.35 -20.61
N THR A 187 -7.14 12.14 -19.99
CA THR A 187 -6.03 11.60 -19.19
C THR A 187 -6.55 10.76 -18.02
N VAL A 188 -7.55 11.28 -17.30
CA VAL A 188 -8.20 10.54 -16.19
C VAL A 188 -8.83 9.24 -16.66
N SER A 189 -9.54 9.26 -17.82
CA SER A 189 -10.12 8.03 -18.40
C SER A 189 -9.05 6.99 -18.70
N THR A 190 -7.92 7.39 -19.28
CA THR A 190 -6.80 6.48 -19.56
C THR A 190 -6.27 5.80 -18.27
N HIS A 191 -6.11 6.56 -17.17
CA HIS A 191 -5.72 6.01 -15.88
C HIS A 191 -6.78 5.05 -15.30
N CYS A 192 -8.07 5.39 -15.42
CA CYS A 192 -9.15 4.51 -14.97
C CYS A 192 -9.19 3.20 -15.79
N GLU A 193 -9.00 3.26 -17.10
CA GLU A 193 -8.93 2.08 -17.98
C GLU A 193 -7.73 1.16 -17.64
N GLN A 194 -6.58 1.75 -17.30
CA GLN A 194 -5.42 0.97 -16.85
C GLN A 194 -5.72 0.26 -15.52
N MET A 195 -6.31 0.97 -14.58
CA MET A 195 -6.68 0.43 -13.28
C MET A 195 -7.74 -0.69 -13.40
N GLU A 196 -8.70 -0.57 -14.33
CA GLU A 196 -9.74 -1.58 -14.59
C GLU A 196 -9.15 -2.93 -15.05
N ARG A 197 -7.93 -2.94 -15.59
CA ARG A 197 -7.22 -4.15 -16.02
C ARG A 197 -6.47 -4.87 -14.88
N LEU A 198 -6.18 -4.17 -13.77
CA LEU A 198 -5.41 -4.73 -12.67
C LEU A 198 -6.00 -6.01 -12.08
N PRO A 199 -7.31 -6.11 -11.80
CA PRO A 199 -7.90 -7.33 -11.26
C PRO A 199 -7.56 -8.57 -12.08
N GLN A 200 -7.69 -8.48 -13.40
CA GLN A 200 -7.40 -9.59 -14.30
C GLN A 200 -5.89 -9.90 -14.37
N GLN A 201 -5.03 -8.88 -14.32
CA GLN A 201 -3.58 -9.08 -14.28
C GLN A 201 -3.15 -9.78 -13.00
N ILE A 202 -3.71 -9.39 -11.85
CA ILE A 202 -3.45 -10.03 -10.55
C ILE A 202 -3.93 -11.49 -10.58
N GLU A 203 -5.18 -11.73 -10.98
CA GLU A 203 -5.78 -13.08 -11.03
C GLU A 203 -4.94 -14.06 -11.85
N ARG A 204 -4.43 -13.62 -13.01
CA ARG A 204 -3.58 -14.45 -13.88
C ARG A 204 -2.22 -14.78 -13.28
N ASN A 205 -1.66 -13.88 -12.48
CA ASN A 205 -0.33 -14.03 -11.92
C ASN A 205 -0.30 -14.70 -10.54
N LEU A 206 -1.38 -14.63 -9.76
CA LEU A 206 -1.44 -15.18 -8.40
C LEU A 206 -0.94 -16.63 -8.28
N PRO A 207 -1.33 -17.61 -9.13
CA PRO A 207 -0.85 -18.98 -9.01
C PRO A 207 0.66 -19.12 -9.24
N ARG A 208 1.21 -18.32 -10.16
CA ARG A 208 2.66 -18.28 -10.44
C ARG A 208 3.40 -17.67 -9.25
N TRP A 209 2.97 -16.50 -8.78
CA TRP A 209 3.58 -15.83 -7.61
C TRP A 209 3.52 -16.71 -6.36
N GLU A 210 2.40 -17.38 -6.12
CA GLU A 210 2.27 -18.31 -5.00
C GLU A 210 3.35 -19.40 -5.04
N SER A 211 3.50 -20.10 -6.17
CA SER A 211 4.47 -21.18 -6.33
C SER A 211 5.92 -20.70 -6.22
N GLU A 212 6.27 -19.59 -6.87
CA GLU A 212 7.60 -18.99 -6.84
C GLU A 212 7.97 -18.55 -5.42
N ILE A 213 7.08 -17.83 -4.76
CA ILE A 213 7.29 -17.28 -3.40
C ILE A 213 7.33 -18.41 -2.36
N GLU A 214 6.54 -19.45 -2.47
CA GLU A 214 6.61 -20.61 -1.55
C GLU A 214 8.00 -21.25 -1.59
N SER A 215 8.56 -21.42 -2.78
CA SER A 215 9.91 -21.93 -2.97
C SER A 215 10.97 -21.00 -2.36
N ILE A 216 10.84 -19.68 -2.58
CA ILE A 216 11.74 -18.66 -2.02
C ILE A 216 11.63 -18.64 -0.49
N ALA A 217 10.42 -18.64 0.05
CA ALA A 217 10.16 -18.65 1.49
C ALA A 217 10.83 -19.85 2.18
N THR A 218 10.86 -21.02 1.53
CA THR A 218 11.55 -22.21 2.05
C THR A 218 13.06 -21.98 2.23
N ARG A 219 13.67 -21.15 1.39
CA ARG A 219 15.09 -20.78 1.49
C ARG A 219 15.35 -19.71 2.54
N LEU A 220 14.39 -18.78 2.72
CA LEU A 220 14.53 -17.61 3.58
C LEU A 220 13.89 -17.76 4.97
N ARG A 221 13.16 -18.85 5.25
CA ARG A 221 12.38 -19.04 6.48
C ARG A 221 13.18 -18.92 7.78
N ASP A 222 14.47 -19.25 7.74
CA ASP A 222 15.35 -19.26 8.93
C ASP A 222 16.05 -17.91 9.14
N ALA A 223 15.94 -16.96 8.20
CA ALA A 223 16.48 -15.62 8.34
C ALA A 223 15.82 -14.88 9.52
N ARG A 224 16.62 -14.17 10.31
CA ARG A 224 16.18 -13.49 11.54
C ARG A 224 15.85 -12.03 11.33
N THR A 225 16.34 -11.43 10.27
CA THR A 225 16.12 -10.04 9.92
C THR A 225 15.99 -9.88 8.41
N PHE A 226 15.22 -8.89 7.98
CA PHE A 226 15.06 -8.50 6.58
C PHE A 226 15.09 -6.99 6.45
N LEU A 227 15.70 -6.48 5.38
CA LEU A 227 15.60 -5.08 5.01
C LEU A 227 14.80 -4.97 3.70
N TYR A 228 13.72 -4.19 3.75
CA TYR A 228 12.87 -3.90 2.60
C TYR A 228 13.19 -2.52 2.07
N LEU A 229 13.48 -2.41 0.78
CA LEU A 229 14.02 -1.20 0.18
C LEU A 229 13.16 -0.74 -1.00
N GLY A 230 12.73 0.52 -0.96
CA GLY A 230 11.97 1.16 -2.03
C GLY A 230 12.33 2.64 -2.16
N ARG A 231 11.98 3.25 -3.29
CA ARG A 231 12.13 4.69 -3.52
C ARG A 231 10.77 5.33 -3.76
N ALA A 232 10.60 6.58 -3.33
CA ALA A 232 9.34 7.31 -3.48
C ALA A 232 8.14 6.44 -3.06
N ILE A 233 7.15 6.23 -3.91
CA ILE A 233 5.95 5.46 -3.62
C ILE A 233 6.25 4.01 -3.21
N HIS A 234 7.29 3.39 -3.76
CA HIS A 234 7.71 2.04 -3.43
C HIS A 234 8.23 1.89 -1.99
N TYR A 235 8.70 2.99 -1.38
CA TYR A 235 9.07 2.97 0.04
C TYR A 235 7.88 2.67 0.95
N ALA A 236 6.71 3.18 0.63
CA ALA A 236 5.48 2.85 1.35
C ALA A 236 5.20 1.34 1.33
N ILE A 237 5.44 0.70 0.18
CA ILE A 237 5.24 -0.75 -0.01
C ILE A 237 6.34 -1.56 0.67
N ALA A 238 7.58 -1.10 0.66
CA ALA A 238 8.67 -1.70 1.43
C ALA A 238 8.33 -1.73 2.94
N ARG A 239 7.77 -0.65 3.48
CA ARG A 239 7.30 -0.61 4.87
C ARG A 239 6.15 -1.58 5.13
N GLU A 240 5.21 -1.70 4.20
CA GLU A 240 4.09 -2.63 4.33
C GLU A 240 4.55 -4.08 4.29
N GLY A 241 5.44 -4.45 3.37
CA GLY A 241 6.03 -5.79 3.32
C GLY A 241 6.78 -6.15 4.62
N ALA A 242 7.58 -5.22 5.14
CA ALA A 242 8.25 -5.39 6.42
C ALA A 242 7.27 -5.56 7.59
N LEU A 243 6.16 -4.80 7.60
CA LEU A 243 5.10 -4.95 8.60
C LEU A 243 4.44 -6.32 8.51
N LYS A 244 4.07 -6.76 7.32
CA LYS A 244 3.45 -8.09 7.12
C LYS A 244 4.34 -9.22 7.65
N LEU A 245 5.65 -9.15 7.40
CA LEU A 245 6.58 -10.18 7.91
C LEU A 245 6.69 -10.15 9.45
N LYS A 246 6.74 -8.94 10.06
CA LYS A 246 6.73 -8.81 11.52
C LYS A 246 5.47 -9.39 12.16
N GLU A 247 4.30 -9.04 11.62
CA GLU A 247 3.01 -9.47 12.15
C GLU A 247 2.80 -10.98 12.02
N SER A 248 3.09 -11.53 10.84
CA SER A 248 2.75 -12.91 10.50
C SER A 248 3.80 -13.92 10.95
N ALA A 249 5.11 -13.60 10.81
CA ALA A 249 6.19 -14.56 11.01
C ALA A 249 7.05 -14.30 12.25
N TYR A 250 6.81 -13.20 12.98
CA TYR A 250 7.58 -12.75 14.15
C TYR A 250 9.07 -12.56 13.83
N VAL A 251 9.36 -12.08 12.63
CA VAL A 251 10.71 -11.80 12.13
C VAL A 251 10.95 -10.29 12.17
N GLN A 252 12.11 -9.87 12.66
CA GLN A 252 12.51 -8.48 12.58
C GLN A 252 12.64 -8.08 11.11
N ALA A 253 11.91 -7.07 10.69
CA ALA A 253 11.96 -6.55 9.35
C ALA A 253 11.81 -5.02 9.35
N GLU A 254 12.54 -4.33 8.50
CA GLU A 254 12.52 -2.88 8.41
C GLU A 254 12.35 -2.42 6.96
N GLY A 255 11.41 -1.49 6.74
CA GLY A 255 11.22 -0.83 5.46
C GLY A 255 11.96 0.50 5.45
N LEU A 256 12.91 0.69 4.52
CA LEU A 256 13.77 1.85 4.41
C LEU A 256 13.66 2.51 3.04
N PRO A 257 13.80 3.84 2.94
CA PRO A 257 14.11 4.46 1.66
C PRO A 257 15.43 3.88 1.14
N ALA A 258 15.46 3.40 -0.10
CA ALA A 258 16.64 2.69 -0.62
C ALA A 258 17.92 3.54 -0.58
N GLY A 259 17.81 4.87 -0.65
CA GLY A 259 18.94 5.79 -0.50
C GLY A 259 19.55 5.77 0.89
N GLU A 260 18.73 5.54 1.93
CA GLU A 260 19.15 5.57 3.34
C GLU A 260 19.96 4.33 3.75
N LEU A 261 19.94 3.26 2.95
CA LEU A 261 20.72 2.06 3.27
C LEU A 261 22.20 2.39 3.54
N LYS A 262 22.80 3.30 2.75
CA LYS A 262 24.21 3.69 2.88
C LYS A 262 24.52 4.60 4.07
N HIS A 263 23.49 5.11 4.74
CA HIS A 263 23.63 6.04 5.88
C HIS A 263 23.54 5.37 7.25
N GLY A 264 23.95 4.09 7.34
CA GLY A 264 24.02 3.32 8.59
C GLY A 264 23.55 1.88 8.43
N PRO A 265 22.32 1.61 7.93
CA PRO A 265 21.78 0.25 7.83
C PRO A 265 22.62 -0.72 7.00
N ASN A 266 23.50 -0.22 6.12
CA ASN A 266 24.45 -1.04 5.34
C ASN A 266 25.36 -1.91 6.23
N ALA A 267 25.58 -1.53 7.48
CA ALA A 267 26.31 -2.33 8.46
C ALA A 267 25.62 -3.68 8.78
N LEU A 268 24.33 -3.80 8.50
CA LEU A 268 23.53 -5.02 8.70
C LEU A 268 23.55 -5.94 7.48
N VAL A 269 24.04 -5.47 6.33
CA VAL A 269 24.04 -6.25 5.08
C VAL A 269 24.99 -7.45 5.22
N SER A 270 24.42 -8.62 5.11
CA SER A 270 25.12 -9.90 5.18
C SER A 270 24.29 -10.98 4.45
N PRO A 271 24.85 -12.14 4.13
CA PRO A 271 24.08 -13.25 3.55
C PRO A 271 22.89 -13.70 4.42
N GLU A 272 22.94 -13.47 5.74
CA GLU A 272 21.90 -13.87 6.71
C GLU A 272 20.79 -12.80 6.86
N ALA A 273 20.97 -11.62 6.27
CA ALA A 273 20.03 -10.50 6.28
C ALA A 273 19.53 -10.17 4.86
N PRO A 274 18.57 -10.94 4.33
CA PRO A 274 18.07 -10.73 2.98
C PRO A 274 17.56 -9.32 2.73
N LEU A 275 17.89 -8.77 1.56
CA LEU A 275 17.37 -7.51 1.06
C LEU A 275 16.19 -7.78 0.12
N VAL A 276 15.02 -7.24 0.45
CA VAL A 276 13.85 -7.24 -0.45
C VAL A 276 13.79 -5.89 -1.15
N MET A 277 14.05 -5.87 -2.45
CA MET A 277 14.20 -4.64 -3.22
C MET A 277 13.08 -4.46 -4.23
N LEU A 278 12.38 -3.33 -4.15
CA LEU A 278 11.37 -2.95 -5.12
C LEU A 278 12.07 -2.21 -6.27
N ALA A 279 12.24 -2.92 -7.38
CA ALA A 279 12.95 -2.48 -8.59
C ALA A 279 12.02 -2.44 -9.80
N THR A 280 10.82 -1.92 -9.59
CA THR A 280 9.82 -1.71 -10.63
C THR A 280 9.92 -0.31 -11.23
N ARG A 281 9.33 -0.11 -12.39
CA ARG A 281 9.19 1.20 -13.05
C ARG A 281 8.04 1.25 -14.04
N ASP A 282 7.55 2.45 -14.28
CA ASP A 282 6.86 2.79 -15.53
C ASP A 282 7.91 3.24 -16.56
N ARG A 283 7.99 2.51 -17.68
CA ARG A 283 8.95 2.81 -18.75
C ARG A 283 8.62 4.11 -19.51
N ASN A 284 7.39 4.61 -19.36
CA ASN A 284 6.93 5.83 -20.02
C ASN A 284 7.11 7.07 -19.14
N ASP A 285 7.47 6.89 -17.86
CA ASP A 285 7.73 7.97 -16.91
C ASP A 285 9.25 8.14 -16.70
N PRO A 286 9.84 9.29 -17.10
CA PRO A 286 11.25 9.57 -16.90
C PRO A 286 11.67 9.58 -15.43
N ASP A 287 10.82 10.05 -14.52
CA ASP A 287 11.13 10.12 -13.09
C ASP A 287 11.10 8.72 -12.47
N SER A 288 10.15 7.88 -12.89
CA SER A 288 10.12 6.46 -12.55
C SER A 288 11.38 5.73 -13.02
N THR A 289 11.78 5.99 -14.27
CA THR A 289 13.01 5.44 -14.84
C THR A 289 14.25 5.88 -14.05
N LEU A 290 14.35 7.15 -13.67
CA LEU A 290 15.46 7.66 -12.84
C LEU A 290 15.50 6.96 -11.46
N ARG A 291 14.36 6.79 -10.79
CA ARG A 291 14.26 6.06 -9.52
C ARG A 291 14.74 4.63 -9.65
N TYR A 292 14.32 3.96 -10.71
CA TYR A 292 14.72 2.60 -11.03
C TYR A 292 16.23 2.48 -11.26
N GLU A 293 16.84 3.35 -12.08
CA GLU A 293 18.30 3.37 -12.34
C GLU A 293 19.10 3.52 -11.04
N LYS A 294 18.64 4.39 -10.11
CA LYS A 294 19.25 4.54 -8.79
C LYS A 294 19.07 3.30 -7.92
N THR A 295 17.97 2.57 -8.09
CA THR A 295 17.75 1.29 -7.40
C THR A 295 18.66 0.21 -7.97
N LEU A 296 18.80 0.10 -9.29
CA LEU A 296 19.76 -0.82 -9.92
C LEU A 296 21.21 -0.54 -9.52
N ALA A 297 21.60 0.73 -9.45
CA ALA A 297 22.94 1.07 -9.00
C ALA A 297 23.20 0.57 -7.57
N LEU A 298 22.21 0.72 -6.67
CA LEU A 298 22.28 0.17 -5.32
C LEU A 298 22.32 -1.38 -5.33
N MET A 299 21.52 -2.03 -6.19
CA MET A 299 21.52 -3.50 -6.32
C MET A 299 22.90 -4.01 -6.76
N ARG A 300 23.57 -3.34 -7.72
CA ARG A 300 24.94 -3.70 -8.15
C ARG A 300 25.94 -3.60 -6.99
N ASP A 301 25.85 -2.53 -6.19
CA ASP A 301 26.71 -2.35 -5.02
C ASP A 301 26.46 -3.48 -3.99
N MET A 302 25.20 -3.79 -3.69
CA MET A 302 24.84 -4.84 -2.72
C MET A 302 25.19 -6.23 -3.22
N HIS A 303 24.99 -6.49 -4.51
CA HIS A 303 25.40 -7.75 -5.15
C HIS A 303 26.92 -7.96 -5.03
N THR A 304 27.72 -6.90 -5.27
CA THR A 304 29.19 -6.94 -5.11
C THR A 304 29.61 -7.20 -3.66
N GLN A 305 28.82 -6.75 -2.68
CA GLN A 305 29.04 -7.02 -1.25
C GLN A 305 28.59 -8.41 -0.82
N GLY A 306 28.01 -9.21 -1.72
CA GLY A 306 27.53 -10.56 -1.43
C GLY A 306 26.18 -10.60 -0.70
N ALA A 307 25.37 -9.54 -0.78
CA ALA A 307 24.03 -9.52 -0.21
C ALA A 307 23.12 -10.53 -0.89
N GLU A 308 22.24 -11.17 -0.11
CA GLU A 308 21.16 -12.00 -0.62
C GLU A 308 19.96 -11.14 -1.00
N ILE A 309 19.73 -10.91 -2.30
CA ILE A 309 18.72 -10.01 -2.83
C ILE A 309 17.53 -10.82 -3.34
N LEU A 310 16.33 -10.47 -2.87
CA LEU A 310 15.04 -10.77 -3.49
C LEU A 310 14.52 -9.48 -4.15
N SER A 311 14.38 -9.45 -5.47
CA SER A 311 13.79 -8.31 -6.16
C SER A 311 12.34 -8.55 -6.60
N ILE A 312 11.53 -7.50 -6.51
CA ILE A 312 10.26 -7.37 -7.24
C ILE A 312 10.54 -6.43 -8.40
N HIS A 313 10.36 -6.89 -9.63
CA HIS A 313 10.66 -6.13 -10.84
C HIS A 313 9.57 -6.29 -11.89
N ILE A 314 9.56 -5.46 -12.94
CA ILE A 314 8.58 -5.61 -14.03
C ILE A 314 8.96 -6.77 -14.97
N GLU A 315 7.97 -7.39 -15.59
CA GLU A 315 8.16 -8.43 -16.60
C GLU A 315 9.10 -7.95 -17.73
N GLY A 316 10.04 -8.83 -18.12
CA GLY A 316 11.06 -8.53 -19.12
C GLY A 316 12.19 -7.61 -18.65
N ASP A 317 12.42 -7.52 -17.33
CA ASP A 317 13.58 -6.83 -16.75
C ASP A 317 14.66 -7.84 -16.33
N ASP A 318 15.49 -8.21 -17.29
CA ASP A 318 16.55 -9.19 -17.09
C ASP A 318 17.70 -8.64 -16.21
N GLU A 319 17.88 -7.31 -16.16
CA GLU A 319 18.96 -6.69 -15.39
C GLU A 319 18.70 -6.78 -13.89
N ALA A 320 17.50 -6.41 -13.43
CA ALA A 320 17.13 -6.54 -12.02
C ALA A 320 17.14 -8.02 -11.60
N ALA A 321 16.67 -8.92 -12.46
CA ALA A 321 16.69 -10.36 -12.20
C ALA A 321 18.11 -10.89 -12.05
N ALA A 322 19.06 -10.50 -12.92
CA ALA A 322 20.45 -10.96 -12.90
C ALA A 322 21.23 -10.48 -11.67
N LEU A 323 20.85 -9.36 -11.07
CA LEU A 323 21.44 -8.83 -9.84
C LEU A 323 20.88 -9.46 -8.56
N SER A 324 19.89 -10.35 -8.69
CA SER A 324 19.15 -10.92 -7.57
C SER A 324 19.40 -12.41 -7.42
N ARG A 325 19.43 -12.88 -6.18
CA ARG A 325 19.42 -14.33 -5.88
C ARG A 325 18.05 -14.93 -6.16
N TYR A 326 17.01 -14.16 -5.86
CA TYR A 326 15.61 -14.48 -6.11
C TYR A 326 14.94 -13.28 -6.76
N SER A 327 14.00 -13.51 -7.64
CA SER A 327 13.26 -12.42 -8.29
C SER A 327 11.82 -12.82 -8.60
N ILE A 328 10.93 -11.86 -8.51
CA ILE A 328 9.51 -12.00 -8.86
C ILE A 328 9.16 -10.90 -9.86
N ALA A 329 8.66 -11.33 -11.01
CA ALA A 329 8.20 -10.40 -12.03
C ALA A 329 6.72 -10.03 -11.82
N VAL A 330 6.41 -8.74 -11.92
CA VAL A 330 5.04 -8.20 -11.92
C VAL A 330 4.73 -7.53 -13.26
N PRO A 331 3.47 -7.43 -13.69
CA PRO A 331 3.10 -6.73 -14.90
C PRO A 331 3.59 -5.27 -14.93
N ALA A 332 3.96 -4.77 -16.10
CA ALA A 332 4.30 -3.37 -16.31
C ALA A 332 3.00 -2.55 -16.40
N VAL A 333 2.89 -1.55 -15.53
CA VAL A 333 1.76 -0.61 -15.44
C VAL A 333 2.29 0.79 -15.12
N ASP A 334 1.38 1.78 -15.07
CA ASP A 334 1.66 3.13 -14.55
C ASP A 334 2.28 3.06 -13.14
N GLU A 335 3.22 3.99 -12.83
CA GLU A 335 3.96 4.03 -11.57
C GLU A 335 3.06 3.92 -10.34
N PHE A 336 1.94 4.63 -10.32
CA PHE A 336 1.05 4.67 -9.15
C PHE A 336 0.10 3.47 -9.04
N LEU A 337 0.10 2.60 -10.04
CA LEU A 337 -0.58 1.30 -9.99
C LEU A 337 0.36 0.18 -9.50
N LEU A 338 1.68 0.33 -9.66
CA LEU A 338 2.68 -0.65 -9.21
C LEU A 338 2.52 -1.06 -7.74
N PRO A 339 2.24 -0.16 -6.78
CA PRO A 339 2.03 -0.51 -5.38
C PRO A 339 1.02 -1.63 -5.14
N MET A 340 -0.07 -1.67 -5.93
CA MET A 340 -1.10 -2.71 -5.81
C MET A 340 -0.64 -4.08 -6.35
N LEU A 341 0.37 -4.10 -7.23
CA LEU A 341 0.99 -5.34 -7.75
C LEU A 341 2.12 -5.81 -6.84
N GLU A 342 2.99 -4.90 -6.40
CA GLU A 342 4.19 -5.20 -5.61
C GLU A 342 3.87 -5.78 -4.24
N VAL A 343 2.80 -5.32 -3.61
CA VAL A 343 2.46 -5.75 -2.25
C VAL A 343 2.03 -7.21 -2.18
N ILE A 344 1.46 -7.76 -3.26
CA ILE A 344 0.93 -9.13 -3.27
C ILE A 344 2.03 -10.18 -3.09
N PRO A 345 3.15 -10.16 -3.85
CA PRO A 345 4.30 -11.02 -3.56
C PRO A 345 4.84 -10.87 -2.13
N LEU A 346 4.83 -9.66 -1.57
CA LEU A 346 5.30 -9.43 -0.20
C LEU A 346 4.35 -10.02 0.85
N GLN A 347 3.03 -9.97 0.61
CA GLN A 347 2.02 -10.64 1.44
C GLN A 347 2.18 -12.16 1.39
N LEU A 348 2.39 -12.73 0.19
CA LEU A 348 2.66 -14.16 0.01
C LEU A 348 3.97 -14.58 0.71
N LEU A 349 5.03 -13.78 0.63
CA LEU A 349 6.30 -14.05 1.32
C LEU A 349 6.10 -14.13 2.84
N ALA A 350 5.41 -13.16 3.41
CA ALA A 350 5.09 -13.14 4.84
C ALA A 350 4.23 -14.35 5.24
N TYR A 351 3.23 -14.69 4.43
CA TYR A 351 2.38 -15.86 4.62
C TYR A 351 3.17 -17.17 4.65
N PHE A 352 3.99 -17.43 3.61
CA PHE A 352 4.72 -18.69 3.51
C PHE A 352 5.85 -18.81 4.53
N ILE A 353 6.59 -17.75 4.82
CA ILE A 353 7.58 -17.78 5.91
C ILE A 353 6.88 -18.10 7.24
N ALA A 354 5.74 -17.50 7.52
CA ALA A 354 4.99 -17.72 8.75
C ALA A 354 4.47 -19.17 8.88
N THR A 355 3.82 -19.69 7.85
CA THR A 355 3.27 -21.06 7.86
C THR A 355 4.37 -22.11 7.97
N GLN A 356 5.49 -21.93 7.28
CA GLN A 356 6.66 -22.83 7.37
C GLN A 356 7.37 -22.75 8.74
N ARG A 357 7.16 -21.66 9.49
CA ARG A 357 7.60 -21.52 10.89
C ARG A 357 6.54 -22.01 11.89
N GLY A 358 5.42 -22.56 11.43
CA GLY A 358 4.34 -23.07 12.28
C GLY A 358 3.54 -21.97 12.99
N VAL A 359 3.52 -20.73 12.47
CA VAL A 359 2.74 -19.62 13.05
C VAL A 359 1.31 -19.65 12.53
N ASN A 360 0.34 -19.39 13.41
CA ASN A 360 -1.04 -19.13 13.00
C ASN A 360 -1.15 -17.74 12.36
N VAL A 361 -1.22 -17.71 11.03
CA VAL A 361 -1.21 -16.47 10.24
C VAL A 361 -2.51 -15.68 10.34
N ASP A 362 -3.63 -16.32 10.67
CA ASP A 362 -4.93 -15.64 10.77
C ASP A 362 -5.11 -14.91 12.10
N ALA A 363 -4.47 -15.41 13.15
CA ALA A 363 -4.52 -14.85 14.50
C ALA A 363 -3.12 -14.83 15.14
N PRO A 364 -2.21 -13.96 14.69
CA PRO A 364 -0.88 -13.83 15.27
C PRO A 364 -0.95 -13.41 16.75
N ARG A 365 0.04 -13.86 17.53
CA ARG A 365 0.10 -13.54 18.97
C ARG A 365 0.13 -12.03 19.22
N ASN A 366 -0.51 -11.61 20.32
CA ASN A 366 -0.53 -10.21 20.79
C ASN A 366 -1.15 -9.20 19.82
N LEU A 367 -1.78 -9.63 18.72
CA LEU A 367 -2.44 -8.78 17.76
C LEU A 367 -3.95 -9.04 17.73
N VAL A 368 -4.70 -7.99 17.42
CA VAL A 368 -6.14 -8.02 17.20
C VAL A 368 -6.47 -7.34 15.87
N LYS A 369 -7.58 -7.73 15.23
CA LYS A 369 -7.96 -7.17 13.92
C LYS A 369 -8.23 -5.66 13.97
N ALA A 370 -8.73 -5.15 15.08
CA ALA A 370 -8.94 -3.73 15.30
C ALA A 370 -8.64 -3.38 16.77
N VAL A 371 -7.80 -2.38 16.99
CA VAL A 371 -7.52 -1.81 18.31
C VAL A 371 -8.63 -0.81 18.62
N VAL A 372 -9.62 -1.22 19.42
CA VAL A 372 -10.81 -0.41 19.75
C VAL A 372 -10.69 0.31 21.11
N ARG A 373 -9.60 0.06 21.85
CA ARG A 373 -9.25 0.72 23.12
C ARG A 373 -7.75 0.98 23.14
N GLU A 374 -7.35 2.13 23.65
CA GLU A 374 -5.97 2.43 24.01
C GLU A 374 -5.52 1.62 25.24
#